data_f130e54df13b1f51bd707512a7b340d7
#
_entry.id   f130e54df13b1f51bd707512a7b340d7
#
_cell.length_a   1.000
_cell.length_b   1.000
_cell.length_c   1.000
_cell.angle_alpha   90.00
_cell.angle_beta   90.00
_cell.angle_gamma   90.00
#
_symmetry.space_group_name_H-M   'P 1'
#
loop_
_entity.id
_entity.type
_entity.pdbx_description
1 polymer ?
#
loop_
_entity_poly.entity_id
_entity_poly.type
_entity_poly.pdbx_seq_one_letter_code
_entity_poly.pdbx_strand_id
1 'polypeptide(L)'
;MNTLKIYLQKPSETIYFAFVLITCLLINSCQSPIPKQKIPAKSIGWVTEKMTELMVHDITNPPLAGRFYGYACLSGYETLASQSKDYPSFTGFLNEFPPVSIPEKESPSIEISALFAMLQTAAAMQPSGPELLSLNQSLFDSAKTWGYSEEDISAAEQYATKISEQVLNYAQKDKYRDISNYPRYQPTEGKGNWYPTPPGYFAPVEPYFNTVRPFTLKAADQFKPLPPVAFSTDPNSEFYKLMQEVYTLEMNKEQREIAGFWDCNPFALQETGHLMVGIKQISPGGHWMGITAIACQQSNLDFYETLKINSLVAIGLMDGFISCWDEKYRSDRIRPETAIRKYIDPNYQPMLQTPPFPEYLSGHSTISTTSAVILTYFFGETYRYTDTVEEQYGLGSRSYTSFMHASEEASISRLYGGIHYMDAITRGQDQGKKVANWIIENYKKHLSLSDQY
;
A
#
# COMPACT_ATOMS: atom_id res chain seq x y z
N MET A 1 -87.74 13.53 49.28
CA MET A 1 -86.76 12.64 48.56
C MET A 1 -86.02 13.51 47.54
N ASN A 2 -84.85 14.01 47.90
CA ASN A 2 -84.06 14.84 47.03
C ASN A 2 -83.00 13.96 46.30
N THR A 3 -83.11 13.85 44.98
CA THR A 3 -82.14 13.13 44.13
C THR A 3 -81.01 14.08 43.71
N LEU A 4 -79.83 13.82 44.23
CA LEU A 4 -78.61 14.53 43.86
C LEU A 4 -78.12 14.08 42.45
N LYS A 5 -78.17 14.98 41.46
CA LYS A 5 -77.58 14.74 40.15
C LYS A 5 -76.08 15.15 40.20
N ILE A 6 -75.17 14.17 40.11
CA ILE A 6 -73.76 14.40 39.94
C ILE A 6 -73.48 14.71 38.46
N TYR A 7 -73.06 15.95 38.18
CA TYR A 7 -72.54 16.34 36.85
C TYR A 7 -71.06 15.94 36.74
N LEU A 8 -70.76 14.95 35.97
CA LEU A 8 -69.40 14.65 35.55
C LEU A 8 -69.00 15.69 34.48
N GLN A 9 -68.08 16.61 34.83
CA GLN A 9 -67.46 17.53 33.88
C GLN A 9 -66.54 16.74 32.96
N LYS A 10 -66.72 16.86 31.63
CA LYS A 10 -65.78 16.32 30.65
C LYS A 10 -64.43 17.03 30.82
N PRO A 11 -63.32 16.32 30.86
CA PRO A 11 -61.98 16.95 30.90
C PRO A 11 -61.78 17.81 29.67
N SER A 12 -61.22 19.01 29.86
CA SER A 12 -60.93 19.96 28.77
C SER A 12 -59.94 19.37 27.75
N GLU A 13 -60.13 19.68 26.47
CA GLU A 13 -59.29 19.24 25.37
C GLU A 13 -57.79 19.55 25.62
N THR A 14 -57.49 20.56 26.43
CA THR A 14 -56.16 20.95 26.86
C THR A 14 -55.46 19.87 27.70
N ILE A 15 -56.20 19.09 28.51
CA ILE A 15 -55.61 17.99 29.31
C ILE A 15 -55.29 16.80 28.43
N TYR A 16 -56.09 16.50 27.41
CA TYR A 16 -55.77 15.44 26.42
C TYR A 16 -54.56 15.79 25.58
N PHE A 17 -54.38 17.06 25.16
CA PHE A 17 -53.22 17.50 24.40
C PHE A 17 -51.93 17.43 25.22
N ALA A 18 -51.99 17.81 26.50
CA ALA A 18 -50.86 17.71 27.41
C ALA A 18 -50.43 16.24 27.67
N PHE A 19 -51.40 15.32 27.82
CA PHE A 19 -51.13 13.90 28.05
C PHE A 19 -50.56 13.22 26.80
N VAL A 20 -51.02 13.56 25.60
CA VAL A 20 -50.50 13.07 24.32
C VAL A 20 -49.10 13.61 24.09
N LEU A 21 -48.82 14.89 24.41
CA LEU A 21 -47.48 15.48 24.26
C LEU A 21 -46.47 14.84 25.22
N ILE A 22 -46.85 14.57 26.47
CA ILE A 22 -46.00 13.90 27.47
C ILE A 22 -45.77 12.42 27.07
N THR A 23 -46.76 11.72 26.52
CA THR A 23 -46.61 10.34 26.06
C THR A 23 -45.73 10.27 24.82
N CYS A 24 -45.80 11.22 23.88
CA CYS A 24 -44.90 11.33 22.75
C CYS A 24 -43.46 11.68 23.15
N LEU A 25 -43.24 12.48 24.19
CA LEU A 25 -41.92 12.79 24.73
C LEU A 25 -41.29 11.60 25.48
N LEU A 26 -42.11 10.74 26.10
CA LEU A 26 -41.64 9.53 26.79
C LEU A 26 -41.31 8.36 25.83
N ILE A 27 -41.91 8.34 24.63
CA ILE A 27 -41.64 7.29 23.62
C ILE A 27 -40.33 7.55 22.87
N ASN A 28 -39.84 8.80 22.82
CA ASN A 28 -38.53 9.10 22.20
C ASN A 28 -37.33 8.85 23.11
N SER A 29 -37.50 8.36 24.33
CA SER A 29 -36.45 8.29 25.35
C SER A 29 -35.90 6.89 25.68
N CYS A 30 -36.24 5.85 24.91
CA CYS A 30 -35.69 4.50 25.18
C CYS A 30 -35.45 3.71 23.90
N GLN A 31 -34.56 4.20 23.04
CA GLN A 31 -33.76 3.26 22.26
C GLN A 31 -32.68 2.73 23.21
N SER A 32 -32.80 1.45 23.59
CA SER A 32 -31.70 0.79 24.31
C SER A 32 -30.41 1.00 23.53
N PRO A 33 -29.31 1.42 24.16
CA PRO A 33 -28.05 1.63 23.46
C PRO A 33 -27.69 0.35 22.72
N ILE A 34 -27.39 0.47 21.43
CA ILE A 34 -26.87 -0.66 20.63
C ILE A 34 -25.63 -1.16 21.35
N PRO A 35 -25.52 -2.46 21.69
CA PRO A 35 -24.33 -2.97 22.36
C PRO A 35 -23.11 -2.78 21.45
N LYS A 36 -21.99 -2.32 22.01
CA LYS A 36 -20.73 -2.14 21.28
C LYS A 36 -20.33 -3.46 20.64
N GLN A 37 -20.13 -3.43 19.34
CA GLN A 37 -19.71 -4.57 18.54
C GLN A 37 -18.18 -4.53 18.34
N LYS A 38 -17.59 -5.68 18.08
CA LYS A 38 -16.19 -5.79 17.69
C LYS A 38 -15.99 -5.13 16.31
N ILE A 39 -14.96 -4.31 16.18
CA ILE A 39 -14.63 -3.64 14.91
C ILE A 39 -14.17 -4.69 13.89
N PRO A 40 -14.77 -4.73 12.69
CA PRO A 40 -14.40 -5.70 11.69
C PRO A 40 -12.97 -5.49 11.18
N ALA A 41 -12.14 -6.53 11.19
CA ALA A 41 -10.75 -6.46 10.69
C ALA A 41 -10.66 -6.02 9.21
N LYS A 42 -11.67 -6.32 8.40
CA LYS A 42 -11.78 -5.86 7.00
C LYS A 42 -11.77 -4.33 6.85
N SER A 43 -12.05 -3.58 7.92
CA SER A 43 -12.00 -2.10 7.89
C SER A 43 -10.57 -1.59 7.65
N ILE A 44 -9.54 -2.37 7.97
CA ILE A 44 -8.14 -2.04 7.65
C ILE A 44 -7.94 -2.12 6.13
N GLY A 45 -8.42 -3.20 5.50
CA GLY A 45 -8.40 -3.36 4.04
C GLY A 45 -9.18 -2.24 3.32
N TRP A 46 -10.31 -1.81 3.87
CA TRP A 46 -11.06 -0.67 3.35
C TRP A 46 -10.22 0.63 3.36
N VAL A 47 -9.49 0.93 4.45
CA VAL A 47 -8.62 2.12 4.48
C VAL A 47 -7.53 2.02 3.42
N THR A 48 -6.83 0.88 3.31
CA THR A 48 -5.75 0.70 2.32
C THR A 48 -6.28 0.72 0.88
N GLU A 49 -7.50 0.24 0.63
CA GLU A 49 -8.19 0.33 -0.65
C GLU A 49 -8.47 1.79 -1.01
N LYS A 50 -9.03 2.59 -0.08
CA LYS A 50 -9.29 4.02 -0.32
C LYS A 50 -8.00 4.82 -0.54
N MET A 51 -6.92 4.48 0.15
CA MET A 51 -5.59 5.02 -0.14
C MET A 51 -5.15 4.66 -1.58
N THR A 52 -5.39 3.43 -2.01
CA THR A 52 -5.06 2.96 -3.37
C THR A 52 -5.85 3.72 -4.43
N GLU A 53 -7.18 3.85 -4.26
CA GLU A 53 -8.04 4.61 -5.17
C GLU A 53 -7.55 6.05 -5.36
N LEU A 54 -7.17 6.72 -4.26
CA LEU A 54 -6.63 8.08 -4.33
C LEU A 54 -5.27 8.13 -5.00
N MET A 55 -4.39 7.16 -4.74
CA MET A 55 -3.08 7.06 -5.41
C MET A 55 -3.22 6.80 -6.92
N VAL A 56 -4.24 6.04 -7.34
CA VAL A 56 -4.59 5.87 -8.76
C VAL A 56 -5.10 7.18 -9.37
N HIS A 57 -5.92 7.93 -8.62
CA HIS A 57 -6.37 9.26 -9.05
C HIS A 57 -5.20 10.22 -9.24
N ASP A 58 -4.26 10.24 -8.30
CA ASP A 58 -3.10 11.14 -8.26
C ASP A 58 -1.94 10.69 -9.15
N ILE A 59 -2.04 9.54 -9.81
CA ILE A 59 -0.96 8.93 -10.61
C ILE A 59 0.32 8.80 -9.74
N THR A 60 0.15 8.34 -8.50
CA THR A 60 1.25 8.23 -7.54
C THR A 60 2.28 7.19 -8.00
N ASN A 61 3.54 7.57 -8.03
CA ASN A 61 4.61 6.66 -8.41
C ASN A 61 4.80 5.51 -7.40
N PRO A 62 5.32 4.32 -7.84
CA PRO A 62 5.38 3.14 -6.99
C PRO A 62 6.22 3.30 -5.70
N PRO A 63 7.42 3.92 -5.70
CA PRO A 63 8.16 4.18 -4.47
C PRO A 63 7.39 5.01 -3.46
N LEU A 64 6.73 6.06 -3.93
CA LEU A 64 5.96 6.95 -3.07
C LEU A 64 4.72 6.27 -2.51
N ALA A 65 4.06 5.41 -3.29
CA ALA A 65 2.97 4.58 -2.80
C ALA A 65 3.42 3.69 -1.63
N GLY A 66 4.57 3.02 -1.75
CA GLY A 66 5.17 2.23 -0.66
C GLY A 66 5.40 3.07 0.60
N ARG A 67 5.89 4.30 0.45
CA ARG A 67 6.08 5.24 1.55
C ARG A 67 4.75 5.61 2.23
N PHE A 68 3.70 5.88 1.49
CA PHE A 68 2.39 6.24 2.04
C PHE A 68 1.78 5.08 2.84
N TYR A 69 1.78 3.86 2.29
CA TYR A 69 1.32 2.68 3.03
C TYR A 69 2.15 2.45 4.30
N GLY A 70 3.47 2.56 4.20
CA GLY A 70 4.38 2.36 5.32
C GLY A 70 4.01 3.21 6.52
N TYR A 71 3.86 4.52 6.34
CA TYR A 71 3.56 5.43 7.45
C TYR A 71 2.10 5.36 7.91
N ALA A 72 1.13 5.15 7.02
CA ALA A 72 -0.26 5.01 7.40
C ALA A 72 -0.49 3.74 8.25
N CYS A 73 0.04 2.59 7.81
CA CYS A 73 -0.04 1.36 8.57
C CYS A 73 0.73 1.44 9.90
N LEU A 74 1.91 2.08 9.92
CA LEU A 74 2.67 2.35 11.15
C LEU A 74 1.85 3.15 12.15
N SER A 75 1.16 4.20 11.70
CA SER A 75 0.32 5.03 12.57
C SER A 75 -0.82 4.22 13.20
N GLY A 76 -1.49 3.40 12.42
CA GLY A 76 -2.52 2.49 12.93
C GLY A 76 -1.95 1.48 13.92
N TYR A 77 -0.81 0.85 13.58
CA TYR A 77 -0.19 -0.15 14.44
C TYR A 77 0.28 0.43 15.78
N GLU A 78 0.97 1.58 15.78
CA GLU A 78 1.40 2.25 17.01
C GLU A 78 0.22 2.68 17.88
N THR A 79 -0.91 3.02 17.25
CA THR A 79 -2.16 3.28 17.99
C THR A 79 -2.62 2.03 18.74
N LEU A 80 -2.65 0.85 18.09
CA LEU A 80 -2.98 -0.41 18.78
C LEU A 80 -1.96 -0.76 19.87
N ALA A 81 -0.67 -0.66 19.54
CA ALA A 81 0.42 -0.98 20.46
C ALA A 81 0.38 -0.15 21.74
N SER A 82 -0.10 1.10 21.66
CA SER A 82 -0.18 2.02 22.79
C SER A 82 -1.06 1.54 23.97
N GLN A 83 -2.00 0.62 23.70
CA GLN A 83 -2.89 0.04 24.72
C GLN A 83 -2.85 -1.50 24.73
N SER A 84 -1.84 -2.10 24.13
CA SER A 84 -1.69 -3.56 24.09
C SER A 84 -0.40 -3.99 24.77
N LYS A 85 -0.48 -5.10 25.51
CA LYS A 85 0.69 -5.77 26.06
C LYS A 85 1.24 -6.84 25.13
N ASP A 86 0.39 -7.38 24.25
CA ASP A 86 0.73 -8.50 23.36
C ASP A 86 1.31 -8.02 22.01
N TYR A 87 1.14 -6.73 21.69
CA TYR A 87 1.62 -6.11 20.46
C TYR A 87 2.56 -4.95 20.78
N PRO A 88 3.88 -5.21 20.91
CA PRO A 88 4.85 -4.18 21.27
C PRO A 88 4.99 -3.12 20.18
N SER A 89 5.22 -1.87 20.58
CA SER A 89 5.57 -0.78 19.67
C SER A 89 6.76 -1.16 18.80
N PHE A 90 6.79 -0.67 17.55
CA PHE A 90 7.95 -0.84 16.67
C PHE A 90 9.17 0.03 17.04
N THR A 91 9.13 0.69 18.20
CA THR A 91 10.32 1.34 18.77
C THR A 91 11.43 0.29 19.00
N GLY A 92 12.62 0.56 18.45
CA GLY A 92 13.75 -0.38 18.50
C GLY A 92 13.72 -1.44 17.38
N PHE A 93 12.60 -1.63 16.68
CA PHE A 93 12.53 -2.42 15.45
C PHE A 93 12.81 -1.55 14.21
N LEU A 94 12.20 -0.37 14.15
CA LEU A 94 12.41 0.57 13.04
C LEU A 94 13.58 1.52 13.32
N ASN A 95 14.31 1.86 12.27
CA ASN A 95 15.46 2.78 12.34
C ASN A 95 15.02 4.16 12.88
N GLU A 96 15.67 4.63 13.92
CA GLU A 96 15.46 5.97 14.50
C GLU A 96 13.99 6.25 14.89
N PHE A 97 13.16 5.24 15.02
CA PHE A 97 11.78 5.44 15.46
C PHE A 97 11.74 5.66 16.98
N PRO A 98 11.30 6.86 17.41
CA PRO A 98 11.31 7.20 18.84
C PRO A 98 10.16 6.49 19.56
N PRO A 99 10.25 6.33 20.90
CA PRO A 99 9.11 5.94 21.70
C PRO A 99 7.92 6.88 21.48
N VAL A 100 6.74 6.30 21.30
CA VAL A 100 5.50 7.05 21.12
C VAL A 100 4.96 7.47 22.48
N SER A 101 4.69 8.76 22.66
CA SER A 101 4.04 9.28 23.86
C SER A 101 2.57 8.92 23.86
N ILE A 102 2.16 8.09 24.81
CA ILE A 102 0.78 7.61 24.95
C ILE A 102 -0.06 8.73 25.60
N PRO A 103 -1.26 9.05 25.05
CA PRO A 103 -2.18 10.00 25.67
C PRO A 103 -2.60 9.54 27.07
N GLU A 104 -2.74 10.48 28.00
CA GLU A 104 -3.12 10.18 29.39
C GLU A 104 -4.48 9.49 29.51
N LYS A 105 -5.43 9.89 28.65
CA LYS A 105 -6.76 9.28 28.61
C LYS A 105 -6.77 8.16 27.58
N GLU A 106 -7.16 6.98 28.01
CA GLU A 106 -7.33 5.82 27.13
C GLU A 106 -8.40 6.08 26.03
N SER A 107 -8.23 5.44 24.90
CA SER A 107 -9.24 5.44 23.85
C SER A 107 -10.43 4.57 24.25
N PRO A 108 -11.68 5.02 24.02
CA PRO A 108 -12.87 4.18 24.22
C PRO A 108 -12.96 3.01 23.23
N SER A 109 -12.26 3.09 22.10
CA SER A 109 -12.03 2.00 21.15
C SER A 109 -10.73 2.23 20.42
N ILE A 110 -9.74 1.41 20.74
CA ILE A 110 -8.41 1.53 20.15
C ILE A 110 -8.39 1.16 18.67
N GLU A 111 -9.28 0.25 18.25
CA GLU A 111 -9.42 -0.14 16.85
C GLU A 111 -9.98 1.01 16.00
N ILE A 112 -10.97 1.74 16.50
CA ILE A 112 -11.50 2.94 15.82
C ILE A 112 -10.40 4.01 15.75
N SER A 113 -9.66 4.22 16.85
CA SER A 113 -8.52 5.14 16.85
C SER A 113 -7.47 4.74 15.82
N ALA A 114 -7.16 3.45 15.67
CA ALA A 114 -6.20 2.97 14.68
C ALA A 114 -6.64 3.29 13.24
N LEU A 115 -7.92 3.12 12.92
CA LEU A 115 -8.46 3.49 11.59
C LEU A 115 -8.38 4.99 11.33
N PHE A 116 -8.74 5.83 12.33
CA PHE A 116 -8.56 7.28 12.20
C PHE A 116 -7.08 7.67 12.04
N ALA A 117 -6.17 7.06 12.79
CA ALA A 117 -4.74 7.33 12.68
C ALA A 117 -4.20 6.98 11.28
N MET A 118 -4.63 5.86 10.69
CA MET A 118 -4.29 5.50 9.30
C MET A 118 -4.80 6.56 8.32
N LEU A 119 -6.09 6.93 8.40
CA LEU A 119 -6.70 7.92 7.50
C LEU A 119 -6.04 9.30 7.63
N GLN A 120 -5.83 9.78 8.84
CA GLN A 120 -5.19 11.09 9.09
C GLN A 120 -3.76 11.12 8.55
N THR A 121 -2.98 10.05 8.78
CA THR A 121 -1.60 9.95 8.27
C THR A 121 -1.59 9.88 6.75
N ALA A 122 -2.45 9.07 6.15
CA ALA A 122 -2.57 8.95 4.70
C ALA A 122 -2.97 10.30 4.06
N ALA A 123 -3.95 11.00 4.65
CA ALA A 123 -4.41 12.30 4.19
C ALA A 123 -3.33 13.38 4.27
N ALA A 124 -2.51 13.36 5.33
CA ALA A 124 -1.41 14.31 5.47
C ALA A 124 -0.26 14.08 4.48
N MET A 125 -0.15 12.88 3.90
CA MET A 125 0.96 12.48 3.04
C MET A 125 0.62 12.47 1.55
N GLN A 126 -0.63 12.17 1.17
CA GLN A 126 -1.04 12.07 -0.23
C GLN A 126 -1.40 13.45 -0.81
N PRO A 127 -1.12 13.70 -2.11
CA PRO A 127 -1.40 15.00 -2.74
C PRO A 127 -2.87 15.43 -2.62
N SER A 128 -3.82 14.55 -2.96
CA SER A 128 -5.26 14.80 -2.81
C SER A 128 -5.80 14.34 -1.44
N GLY A 129 -4.96 14.31 -0.41
CA GLY A 129 -5.27 13.83 0.93
C GLY A 129 -6.56 14.37 1.57
N PRO A 130 -6.96 15.65 1.36
CA PRO A 130 -8.24 16.15 1.86
C PRO A 130 -9.45 15.30 1.46
N GLU A 131 -9.39 14.58 0.33
CA GLU A 131 -10.45 13.64 -0.08
C GLU A 131 -10.55 12.45 0.89
N LEU A 132 -9.42 11.96 1.43
CA LEU A 132 -9.42 10.91 2.45
C LEU A 132 -10.02 11.39 3.78
N LEU A 133 -9.87 12.67 4.14
CA LEU A 133 -10.48 13.20 5.34
C LEU A 133 -12.02 13.20 5.26
N SER A 134 -12.59 13.28 4.06
CA SER A 134 -14.05 13.13 3.89
C SER A 134 -14.54 11.75 4.30
N LEU A 135 -13.68 10.73 4.26
CA LEU A 135 -13.98 9.37 4.71
C LEU A 135 -14.07 9.25 6.24
N ASN A 136 -13.56 10.24 7.00
CA ASN A 136 -13.75 10.28 8.46
C ASN A 136 -15.24 10.26 8.80
N GLN A 137 -16.10 10.92 8.01
CA GLN A 137 -17.55 10.88 8.22
C GLN A 137 -18.10 9.46 7.97
N SER A 138 -17.64 8.78 6.94
CA SER A 138 -18.05 7.39 6.66
C SER A 138 -17.61 6.41 7.76
N LEU A 139 -16.41 6.62 8.33
CA LEU A 139 -15.93 5.86 9.47
C LEU A 139 -16.74 6.20 10.74
N PHE A 140 -17.04 7.47 10.95
CA PHE A 140 -17.88 7.94 12.06
C PHE A 140 -19.28 7.29 12.00
N ASP A 141 -19.91 7.30 10.84
CA ASP A 141 -21.23 6.70 10.65
C ASP A 141 -21.18 5.17 10.83
N SER A 142 -20.15 4.52 10.35
CA SER A 142 -19.91 3.09 10.57
C SER A 142 -19.75 2.77 12.05
N ALA A 143 -18.98 3.57 12.79
CA ALA A 143 -18.75 3.39 14.22
C ALA A 143 -20.06 3.52 15.02
N LYS A 144 -20.96 4.42 14.61
CA LYS A 144 -22.32 4.52 15.21
C LYS A 144 -23.11 3.23 14.97
N THR A 145 -23.03 2.62 13.80
CA THR A 145 -23.68 1.32 13.54
C THR A 145 -23.09 0.19 14.38
N TRP A 146 -21.83 0.29 14.80
CA TRP A 146 -21.18 -0.65 15.73
C TRP A 146 -21.49 -0.37 17.21
N GLY A 147 -22.36 0.60 17.50
CA GLY A 147 -22.85 0.87 18.85
C GLY A 147 -22.00 1.84 19.66
N TYR A 148 -21.12 2.61 19.04
CA TYR A 148 -20.34 3.65 19.70
C TYR A 148 -21.08 4.99 19.69
N SER A 149 -21.00 5.72 20.80
CA SER A 149 -21.56 7.07 20.89
C SER A 149 -20.70 8.09 20.12
N GLU A 150 -21.28 9.23 19.77
CA GLU A 150 -20.54 10.34 19.15
C GLU A 150 -19.37 10.82 20.03
N GLU A 151 -19.57 10.79 21.35
CA GLU A 151 -18.53 11.14 22.31
C GLU A 151 -17.38 10.13 22.28
N ASP A 152 -17.68 8.82 22.26
CA ASP A 152 -16.66 7.76 22.13
C ASP A 152 -15.87 7.91 20.83
N ILE A 153 -16.57 8.14 19.71
CA ILE A 153 -15.94 8.26 18.38
C ILE A 153 -15.03 9.49 18.32
N SER A 154 -15.51 10.64 18.82
CA SER A 154 -14.73 11.88 18.88
C SER A 154 -13.50 11.73 19.79
N ALA A 155 -13.62 11.01 20.90
CA ALA A 155 -12.49 10.73 21.79
C ALA A 155 -11.48 9.79 21.12
N ALA A 156 -11.94 8.77 20.37
CA ALA A 156 -11.09 7.89 19.60
C ALA A 156 -10.33 8.64 18.47
N GLU A 157 -10.99 9.58 17.79
CA GLU A 157 -10.37 10.43 16.77
C GLU A 157 -9.28 11.35 17.38
N GLN A 158 -9.57 11.99 18.53
CA GLN A 158 -8.59 12.81 19.23
C GLN A 158 -7.38 12.00 19.71
N TYR A 159 -7.61 10.77 20.16
CA TYR A 159 -6.52 9.84 20.51
C TYR A 159 -5.65 9.54 19.30
N ALA A 160 -6.27 9.19 18.17
CA ALA A 160 -5.61 8.94 16.90
C ALA A 160 -4.73 10.10 16.46
N THR A 161 -5.23 11.34 16.58
CA THR A 161 -4.50 12.56 16.22
C THR A 161 -3.16 12.67 16.97
N LYS A 162 -3.14 12.33 18.27
CA LYS A 162 -1.91 12.40 19.06
C LYS A 162 -0.84 11.40 18.62
N ILE A 163 -1.25 10.23 18.15
CA ILE A 163 -0.32 9.21 17.64
C ILE A 163 0.12 9.54 16.20
N SER A 164 -0.85 9.89 15.33
CA SER A 164 -0.55 10.21 13.93
C SER A 164 0.39 11.41 13.78
N GLU A 165 0.26 12.46 14.60
CA GLU A 165 1.19 13.59 14.63
C GLU A 165 2.63 13.15 14.91
N GLN A 166 2.86 12.18 15.81
CA GLN A 166 4.19 11.68 16.15
C GLN A 166 4.78 10.86 14.99
N VAL A 167 3.95 10.01 14.35
CA VAL A 167 4.37 9.24 13.17
C VAL A 167 4.66 10.17 11.98
N LEU A 168 3.86 11.22 11.78
CA LEU A 168 4.12 12.23 10.75
C LEU A 168 5.42 13.01 11.01
N ASN A 169 5.71 13.34 12.27
CA ASN A 169 6.98 13.95 12.66
C ASN A 169 8.19 13.02 12.38
N TYR A 170 8.02 11.72 12.55
CA TYR A 170 9.02 10.73 12.17
C TYR A 170 9.17 10.65 10.63
N ALA A 171 8.05 10.66 9.88
CA ALA A 171 8.05 10.69 8.42
C ALA A 171 8.72 11.94 7.83
N GLN A 172 8.56 13.09 8.48
CA GLN A 172 9.20 14.35 8.04
C GLN A 172 10.74 14.30 8.09
N LYS A 173 11.30 13.39 8.90
CA LYS A 173 12.75 13.22 9.10
C LYS A 173 13.36 12.11 8.24
N ASP A 174 12.59 11.50 7.33
CA ASP A 174 13.07 10.42 6.46
C ASP A 174 13.88 10.92 5.24
N LYS A 175 14.11 12.22 5.13
CA LYS A 175 14.83 12.88 4.05
C LYS A 175 14.11 12.93 2.69
N TYR A 176 12.89 12.41 2.57
CA TYR A 176 12.16 12.49 1.30
C TYR A 176 11.97 13.94 0.85
N ARG A 177 11.67 14.86 1.77
CA ARG A 177 11.52 16.30 1.46
C ARG A 177 12.80 16.96 0.97
N ASP A 178 13.96 16.44 1.34
CA ASP A 178 15.26 16.99 0.96
C ASP A 178 15.54 16.76 -0.54
N ILE A 179 14.91 15.75 -1.14
CA ILE A 179 15.07 15.40 -2.56
C ILE A 179 14.75 16.56 -3.48
N SER A 180 13.78 17.42 -3.12
CA SER A 180 13.42 18.60 -3.89
C SER A 180 14.57 19.61 -4.04
N ASN A 181 15.57 19.57 -3.15
CA ASN A 181 16.75 20.42 -3.17
C ASN A 181 17.92 19.81 -3.94
N TYR A 182 17.80 18.56 -4.40
CA TYR A 182 18.87 17.88 -5.14
C TYR A 182 18.92 18.36 -6.59
N PRO A 183 20.09 18.30 -7.24
CA PRO A 183 20.21 18.61 -8.65
C PRO A 183 19.23 17.77 -9.48
N ARG A 184 18.65 18.37 -10.52
CA ARG A 184 17.83 17.59 -11.44
C ARG A 184 18.66 16.47 -12.05
N TYR A 185 18.17 15.24 -11.94
CA TYR A 185 18.86 14.09 -12.51
C TYR A 185 19.04 14.25 -14.02
N GLN A 186 20.24 13.98 -14.49
CA GLN A 186 20.59 13.95 -15.90
C GLN A 186 20.98 12.52 -16.26
N PRO A 187 20.36 11.89 -17.26
CA PRO A 187 20.79 10.57 -17.74
C PRO A 187 22.26 10.61 -18.15
N THR A 188 22.99 9.55 -17.80
CA THR A 188 24.40 9.40 -18.17
C THR A 188 24.51 9.12 -19.66
N GLU A 189 25.38 9.86 -20.38
CA GLU A 189 25.63 9.56 -21.78
C GLU A 189 26.38 8.23 -21.95
N GLY A 190 25.83 7.32 -22.75
CA GLY A 190 26.44 6.02 -23.04
C GLY A 190 25.53 5.11 -23.84
N LYS A 191 26.15 4.16 -24.59
CA LYS A 191 25.35 3.27 -25.45
C LYS A 191 24.48 2.29 -24.67
N GLY A 192 24.88 1.92 -23.48
CA GLY A 192 24.18 0.99 -22.60
C GLY A 192 23.44 1.65 -21.44
N ASN A 193 23.46 2.98 -21.37
CA ASN A 193 22.82 3.74 -20.31
C ASN A 193 21.36 4.06 -20.65
N TRP A 194 20.56 4.21 -19.60
CA TRP A 194 19.16 4.56 -19.71
C TRP A 194 18.98 6.03 -20.04
N TYR A 195 17.99 6.32 -20.84
CA TYR A 195 17.43 7.65 -21.05
C TYR A 195 15.91 7.56 -21.24
N PRO A 196 15.16 8.67 -21.03
CA PRO A 196 13.72 8.68 -21.19
C PRO A 196 13.27 8.16 -22.54
N THR A 197 12.31 7.24 -22.55
CA THR A 197 11.83 6.55 -23.75
C THR A 197 10.92 7.44 -24.58
N PRO A 198 11.12 7.53 -25.92
CA PRO A 198 10.19 8.20 -26.81
C PRO A 198 8.81 7.50 -26.85
N PRO A 199 7.70 8.19 -27.22
CA PRO A 199 7.62 9.62 -27.56
C PRO A 199 7.43 10.53 -26.33
N GLY A 200 7.07 9.97 -25.17
CA GLY A 200 6.69 10.76 -23.99
C GLY A 200 7.86 11.46 -23.30
N TYR A 201 9.07 10.88 -23.36
CA TYR A 201 10.26 11.41 -22.67
C TYR A 201 9.99 11.83 -21.23
N PHE A 202 9.24 11.02 -20.48
CA PHE A 202 8.90 11.32 -19.08
C PHE A 202 10.14 11.54 -18.24
N ALA A 203 10.04 12.47 -17.31
CA ALA A 203 11.10 12.73 -16.35
C ALA A 203 11.42 11.46 -15.53
N PRO A 204 12.70 11.25 -15.13
CA PRO A 204 13.08 10.14 -14.27
C PRO A 204 12.28 10.12 -12.97
N VAL A 205 11.72 8.95 -12.64
CA VAL A 205 10.91 8.78 -11.43
C VAL A 205 11.80 8.49 -10.23
N GLU A 206 11.74 9.36 -9.23
CA GLU A 206 12.38 9.22 -7.92
C GLU A 206 13.89 8.86 -7.96
N PRO A 207 14.74 9.59 -8.72
CA PRO A 207 16.14 9.22 -8.92
C PRO A 207 16.98 9.22 -7.63
N TYR A 208 16.49 9.83 -6.57
CA TYR A 208 17.16 9.96 -5.27
C TYR A 208 16.45 9.22 -4.14
N PHE A 209 15.51 8.32 -4.46
CA PHE A 209 14.74 7.61 -3.44
C PHE A 209 15.62 6.73 -2.54
N ASN A 210 16.79 6.34 -2.99
CA ASN A 210 17.80 5.63 -2.19
C ASN A 210 18.39 6.47 -1.03
N THR A 211 18.14 7.80 -1.00
CA THR A 211 18.56 8.67 0.11
C THR A 211 17.53 8.75 1.23
N VAL A 212 16.34 8.24 1.00
CA VAL A 212 15.28 8.16 2.00
C VAL A 212 15.68 7.15 3.08
N ARG A 213 15.43 7.50 4.35
CA ARG A 213 15.69 6.60 5.47
C ARG A 213 14.82 5.34 5.34
N PRO A 214 15.41 4.15 5.21
CA PRO A 214 14.66 2.91 5.23
C PRO A 214 14.09 2.63 6.64
N PHE A 215 13.03 1.84 6.70
CA PHE A 215 12.46 1.44 7.98
C PHE A 215 13.37 0.49 8.74
N THR A 216 13.93 -0.53 8.08
CA THR A 216 14.71 -1.58 8.76
C THR A 216 16.10 -1.81 8.17
N LEU A 217 16.30 -1.51 6.91
CA LEU A 217 17.61 -1.69 6.26
C LEU A 217 18.64 -0.71 6.86
N LYS A 218 19.88 -1.14 6.99
CA LYS A 218 20.98 -0.28 7.46
C LYS A 218 21.37 0.81 6.46
N ALA A 219 21.20 0.50 5.17
CA ALA A 219 21.44 1.39 4.03
C ALA A 219 20.70 0.86 2.81
N ALA A 220 20.45 1.72 1.81
CA ALA A 220 19.80 1.34 0.57
C ALA A 220 20.52 0.20 -0.19
N ASP A 221 21.83 0.20 -0.17
CA ASP A 221 22.70 -0.79 -0.80
C ASP A 221 23.05 -2.01 0.06
N GLN A 222 22.39 -2.19 1.22
CA GLN A 222 22.67 -3.35 2.11
C GLN A 222 22.60 -4.69 1.38
N PHE A 223 21.68 -4.83 0.45
CA PHE A 223 21.51 -6.03 -0.37
C PHE A 223 21.83 -5.77 -1.84
N LYS A 224 22.94 -5.03 -2.06
CA LYS A 224 23.46 -4.78 -3.41
C LYS A 224 23.56 -6.09 -4.19
N PRO A 225 22.91 -6.20 -5.37
CA PRO A 225 22.99 -7.39 -6.20
C PRO A 225 24.33 -7.48 -6.93
N LEU A 226 24.55 -8.60 -7.61
CA LEU A 226 25.62 -8.67 -8.62
C LEU A 226 25.34 -7.62 -9.72
N PRO A 227 26.37 -7.04 -10.33
CA PRO A 227 26.20 -6.12 -11.45
C PRO A 227 25.35 -6.72 -12.58
N PRO A 228 24.64 -5.91 -13.36
CA PRO A 228 23.98 -6.39 -14.56
C PRO A 228 24.97 -6.94 -15.58
N VAL A 229 24.46 -7.78 -16.47
CA VAL A 229 25.26 -8.21 -17.64
C VAL A 229 25.74 -6.98 -18.39
N ALA A 230 27.05 -6.94 -18.67
CA ALA A 230 27.72 -5.81 -19.33
C ALA A 230 27.13 -5.55 -20.72
N PHE A 231 26.82 -4.30 -21.02
CA PHE A 231 26.28 -3.90 -22.32
C PHE A 231 27.28 -4.26 -23.46
N SER A 232 26.74 -4.88 -24.50
CA SER A 232 27.48 -5.19 -25.73
C SER A 232 26.51 -5.32 -26.91
N THR A 233 26.95 -4.91 -28.08
CA THR A 233 26.23 -5.09 -29.36
C THR A 233 26.81 -6.27 -30.19
N ASP A 234 27.79 -7.00 -29.67
CA ASP A 234 28.28 -8.22 -30.28
C ASP A 234 27.20 -9.30 -30.21
N PRO A 235 26.77 -9.88 -31.34
CA PRO A 235 25.75 -10.94 -31.39
C PRO A 235 26.06 -12.18 -30.52
N ASN A 236 27.33 -12.42 -30.20
CA ASN A 236 27.74 -13.53 -29.35
C ASN A 236 27.75 -13.19 -27.84
N SER A 237 27.61 -11.92 -27.50
CA SER A 237 27.63 -11.47 -26.09
C SER A 237 26.37 -11.88 -25.31
N GLU A 238 26.52 -11.98 -23.99
CA GLU A 238 25.41 -12.29 -23.10
C GLU A 238 24.32 -11.20 -23.16
N PHE A 239 24.69 -9.92 -23.24
CA PHE A 239 23.72 -8.85 -23.33
C PHE A 239 22.92 -8.90 -24.63
N TYR A 240 23.57 -9.21 -25.77
CA TYR A 240 22.84 -9.34 -27.02
C TYR A 240 21.86 -10.51 -27.00
N LYS A 241 22.22 -11.62 -26.33
CA LYS A 241 21.27 -12.74 -26.11
C LYS A 241 20.08 -12.36 -25.28
N LEU A 242 20.27 -11.53 -24.23
CA LEU A 242 19.13 -10.98 -23.44
C LEU A 242 18.21 -10.11 -24.31
N MET A 243 18.76 -9.26 -25.20
CA MET A 243 17.94 -8.51 -26.16
C MET A 243 17.19 -9.44 -27.11
N GLN A 244 17.84 -10.48 -27.62
CA GLN A 244 17.22 -11.46 -28.53
C GLN A 244 16.10 -12.24 -27.83
N GLU A 245 16.30 -12.66 -26.60
CA GLU A 245 15.25 -13.32 -25.80
C GLU A 245 13.97 -12.50 -25.73
N VAL A 246 14.08 -11.20 -25.43
CA VAL A 246 12.94 -10.29 -25.42
C VAL A 246 12.34 -10.08 -26.81
N TYR A 247 13.21 -9.87 -27.84
CA TYR A 247 12.79 -9.55 -29.20
C TYR A 247 12.05 -10.69 -29.90
N THR A 248 12.53 -11.93 -29.69
CA THR A 248 11.99 -13.12 -30.38
C THR A 248 10.89 -13.84 -29.59
N LEU A 249 10.50 -13.32 -28.44
CA LEU A 249 9.50 -13.95 -27.59
C LEU A 249 8.12 -13.93 -28.25
N GLU A 250 7.67 -15.08 -28.73
CA GLU A 250 6.31 -15.29 -29.23
C GLU A 250 5.40 -15.73 -28.08
N MET A 251 4.57 -14.79 -27.61
CA MET A 251 3.68 -15.05 -26.48
C MET A 251 2.39 -15.74 -26.91
N ASN A 252 2.02 -16.79 -26.19
CA ASN A 252 0.70 -17.38 -26.23
C ASN A 252 -0.35 -16.48 -25.52
N LYS A 253 -1.63 -16.89 -25.55
CA LYS A 253 -2.72 -16.12 -24.92
C LYS A 253 -2.53 -15.94 -23.42
N GLU A 254 -2.18 -17.00 -22.69
CA GLU A 254 -1.97 -16.98 -21.22
C GLU A 254 -0.86 -16.01 -20.83
N GLN A 255 0.26 -16.01 -21.54
CA GLN A 255 1.39 -15.09 -21.27
C GLN A 255 1.01 -13.63 -21.48
N ARG A 256 0.14 -13.34 -22.47
CA ARG A 256 -0.40 -11.98 -22.68
C ARG A 256 -1.34 -11.57 -21.55
N GLU A 257 -2.19 -12.47 -21.09
CA GLU A 257 -3.09 -12.24 -19.96
C GLU A 257 -2.30 -11.99 -18.68
N ILE A 258 -1.24 -12.78 -18.42
CA ILE A 258 -0.31 -12.59 -17.30
C ILE A 258 0.34 -11.20 -17.37
N ALA A 259 0.87 -10.82 -18.53
CA ALA A 259 1.51 -9.51 -18.70
C ALA A 259 0.53 -8.36 -18.42
N GLY A 260 -0.70 -8.45 -18.93
CA GLY A 260 -1.74 -7.45 -18.69
C GLY A 260 -2.22 -7.38 -17.26
N PHE A 261 -2.42 -8.53 -16.60
CA PHE A 261 -2.88 -8.59 -15.21
C PHE A 261 -1.88 -7.94 -14.23
N TRP A 262 -0.58 -8.11 -14.47
CA TRP A 262 0.47 -7.53 -13.66
C TRP A 262 1.03 -6.21 -14.22
N ASP A 263 0.33 -5.54 -15.15
CA ASP A 263 0.77 -4.23 -15.65
C ASP A 263 0.44 -3.10 -14.67
N CYS A 264 0.88 -3.23 -13.45
CA CYS A 264 0.71 -2.22 -12.42
C CYS A 264 1.56 -0.98 -12.70
N ASN A 265 1.26 -0.27 -13.80
CA ASN A 265 1.99 0.92 -14.24
C ASN A 265 1.12 2.17 -14.13
N PRO A 266 1.24 2.97 -13.06
CA PRO A 266 0.45 4.19 -12.89
C PRO A 266 0.70 5.24 -14.00
N PHE A 267 1.79 5.13 -14.75
CA PHE A 267 2.14 6.03 -15.86
C PHE A 267 1.62 5.56 -17.21
N ALA A 268 0.80 4.49 -17.25
CA ALA A 268 0.28 3.99 -18.50
C ALA A 268 -0.58 5.04 -19.22
N LEU A 269 -0.26 5.30 -20.49
CA LEU A 269 -0.92 6.29 -21.33
C LEU A 269 -1.40 5.65 -22.62
N GLN A 270 -2.57 6.09 -23.08
CA GLN A 270 -3.02 5.86 -24.44
C GLN A 270 -2.87 7.16 -25.23
N GLU A 271 -2.02 7.13 -26.24
CA GLU A 271 -1.79 8.26 -27.13
C GLU A 271 -2.62 8.15 -28.41
N THR A 272 -3.33 9.22 -28.78
CA THR A 272 -4.05 9.31 -30.05
C THR A 272 -3.83 10.72 -30.60
N GLY A 273 -2.80 10.88 -31.42
CA GLY A 273 -2.40 12.19 -31.96
C GLY A 273 -1.96 13.15 -30.85
N HIS A 274 -2.70 14.23 -30.64
CA HIS A 274 -2.41 15.21 -29.59
C HIS A 274 -3.11 14.91 -28.26
N LEU A 275 -3.91 13.85 -28.18
CA LEU A 275 -4.62 13.45 -26.99
C LEU A 275 -3.82 12.37 -26.25
N MET A 276 -3.48 12.63 -25.00
CA MET A 276 -2.87 11.70 -24.06
C MET A 276 -3.89 11.41 -22.97
N VAL A 277 -4.31 10.16 -22.84
CA VAL A 277 -5.26 9.72 -21.82
C VAL A 277 -4.53 8.76 -20.87
N GLY A 278 -4.49 9.08 -19.57
CA GLY A 278 -3.97 8.19 -18.56
C GLY A 278 -4.86 6.95 -18.39
N ILE A 279 -4.27 5.78 -18.41
CA ILE A 279 -4.94 4.53 -18.05
C ILE A 279 -4.75 4.38 -16.55
N LYS A 280 -5.86 4.38 -15.81
CA LYS A 280 -5.81 4.27 -14.34
C LYS A 280 -5.45 2.84 -13.96
N GLN A 281 -4.25 2.66 -13.41
CA GLN A 281 -3.75 1.37 -12.92
C GLN A 281 -3.15 1.54 -11.53
N ILE A 282 -3.25 0.50 -10.72
CA ILE A 282 -2.65 0.48 -9.39
C ILE A 282 -1.13 0.33 -9.48
N SER A 283 -0.43 0.72 -8.42
CA SER A 283 1.00 0.39 -8.28
C SER A 283 1.19 -1.07 -7.82
N PRO A 284 2.37 -1.67 -8.05
CA PRO A 284 2.67 -3.01 -7.50
C PRO A 284 2.46 -3.09 -5.99
N GLY A 285 2.80 -2.02 -5.26
CA GLY A 285 2.57 -1.92 -3.82
C GLY A 285 1.08 -1.99 -3.45
N GLY A 286 0.22 -1.27 -4.20
CA GLY A 286 -1.22 -1.32 -4.01
C GLY A 286 -1.80 -2.71 -4.25
N HIS A 287 -1.34 -3.39 -5.29
CA HIS A 287 -1.74 -4.76 -5.57
C HIS A 287 -1.42 -5.71 -4.40
N TRP A 288 -0.19 -5.65 -3.86
CA TRP A 288 0.21 -6.50 -2.73
C TRP A 288 -0.47 -6.12 -1.41
N MET A 289 -0.84 -4.86 -1.19
CA MET A 289 -1.70 -4.48 -0.05
C MET A 289 -3.11 -5.07 -0.20
N GLY A 290 -3.67 -5.10 -1.42
CA GLY A 290 -4.93 -5.77 -1.71
C GLY A 290 -4.87 -7.29 -1.47
N ILE A 291 -3.84 -7.98 -1.97
CA ILE A 291 -3.59 -9.40 -1.69
C ILE A 291 -3.49 -9.66 -0.18
N THR A 292 -2.82 -8.77 0.57
CA THR A 292 -2.72 -8.86 2.04
C THR A 292 -4.09 -8.80 2.69
N ALA A 293 -4.96 -7.89 2.26
CA ALA A 293 -6.33 -7.78 2.76
C ALA A 293 -7.15 -9.05 2.47
N ILE A 294 -7.05 -9.60 1.25
CA ILE A 294 -7.68 -10.87 0.86
C ILE A 294 -7.23 -12.01 1.79
N ALA A 295 -5.92 -12.15 2.01
CA ALA A 295 -5.36 -13.21 2.84
C ALA A 295 -5.81 -13.11 4.30
N CYS A 296 -5.77 -11.92 4.89
CA CYS A 296 -6.24 -11.68 6.26
C CYS A 296 -7.73 -11.99 6.42
N GLN A 297 -8.55 -11.55 5.45
CA GLN A 297 -9.99 -11.80 5.47
C GLN A 297 -10.31 -13.28 5.28
N GLN A 298 -9.68 -13.96 4.34
CA GLN A 298 -9.89 -15.40 4.09
C GLN A 298 -9.50 -16.26 5.31
N SER A 299 -8.48 -15.82 6.07
CA SER A 299 -8.02 -16.48 7.28
C SER A 299 -8.79 -16.08 8.54
N ASN A 300 -9.80 -15.21 8.42
CA ASN A 300 -10.59 -14.68 9.54
C ASN A 300 -9.73 -14.14 10.68
N LEU A 301 -8.64 -13.45 10.36
CA LEU A 301 -7.77 -12.84 11.37
C LEU A 301 -8.50 -11.74 12.11
N ASP A 302 -8.12 -11.53 13.37
CA ASP A 302 -8.62 -10.43 14.15
C ASP A 302 -8.00 -9.09 13.68
N PHE A 303 -8.46 -8.00 14.30
CA PHE A 303 -8.06 -6.65 13.92
C PHE A 303 -6.56 -6.42 14.13
N TYR A 304 -6.02 -6.90 15.26
CA TYR A 304 -4.61 -6.70 15.63
C TYR A 304 -3.67 -7.47 14.69
N GLU A 305 -3.94 -8.75 14.47
CA GLU A 305 -3.16 -9.58 13.55
C GLU A 305 -3.21 -9.01 12.12
N THR A 306 -4.40 -8.58 11.68
CA THR A 306 -4.57 -7.99 10.35
C THR A 306 -3.73 -6.72 10.20
N LEU A 307 -3.77 -5.80 11.16
CA LEU A 307 -3.00 -4.56 11.06
C LEU A 307 -1.50 -4.78 11.19
N LYS A 308 -1.07 -5.72 12.05
CA LYS A 308 0.33 -6.13 12.15
C LYS A 308 0.88 -6.62 10.81
N ILE A 309 0.16 -7.52 10.14
CA ILE A 309 0.59 -8.08 8.85
C ILE A 309 0.62 -7.00 7.78
N ASN A 310 -0.42 -6.16 7.69
CA ASN A 310 -0.45 -5.02 6.77
C ASN A 310 0.74 -4.08 7.00
N SER A 311 1.10 -3.81 8.26
CA SER A 311 2.23 -2.94 8.59
C SER A 311 3.57 -3.54 8.17
N LEU A 312 3.79 -4.84 8.38
CA LEU A 312 5.03 -5.50 7.99
C LEU A 312 5.18 -5.61 6.46
N VAL A 313 4.08 -5.85 5.74
CA VAL A 313 4.09 -5.81 4.27
C VAL A 313 4.39 -4.40 3.78
N ALA A 314 3.75 -3.36 4.34
CA ALA A 314 3.98 -1.97 3.97
C ALA A 314 5.42 -1.50 4.27
N ILE A 315 6.02 -1.94 5.38
CA ILE A 315 7.46 -1.75 5.68
C ILE A 315 8.30 -2.42 4.60
N GLY A 316 7.95 -3.65 4.21
CA GLY A 316 8.63 -4.38 3.14
C GLY A 316 8.56 -3.68 1.79
N LEU A 317 7.43 -3.06 1.47
CA LEU A 317 7.27 -2.26 0.24
C LEU A 317 8.24 -1.08 0.23
N MET A 318 8.31 -0.30 1.30
CA MET A 318 9.20 0.87 1.36
C MET A 318 10.67 0.46 1.30
N ASP A 319 11.12 -0.49 2.11
CA ASP A 319 12.50 -0.95 2.16
C ASP A 319 12.90 -1.61 0.82
N GLY A 320 12.00 -2.39 0.23
CA GLY A 320 12.17 -2.99 -1.09
C GLY A 320 12.34 -1.95 -2.20
N PHE A 321 11.52 -0.90 -2.22
CA PHE A 321 11.67 0.19 -3.20
C PHE A 321 12.96 0.97 -3.00
N ILE A 322 13.35 1.30 -1.77
CA ILE A 322 14.61 1.99 -1.48
C ILE A 322 15.80 1.18 -2.02
N SER A 323 15.83 -0.13 -1.73
CA SER A 323 16.93 -1.00 -2.18
C SER A 323 16.94 -1.21 -3.71
N CYS A 324 15.75 -1.38 -4.31
CA CYS A 324 15.63 -1.52 -5.76
C CYS A 324 16.03 -0.23 -6.50
N TRP A 325 15.59 0.94 -6.02
CA TRP A 325 15.89 2.23 -6.63
C TRP A 325 17.36 2.63 -6.52
N ASP A 326 18.04 2.24 -5.44
CA ASP A 326 19.48 2.39 -5.34
C ASP A 326 20.18 1.69 -6.51
N GLU A 327 19.84 0.43 -6.77
CA GLU A 327 20.45 -0.29 -7.89
C GLU A 327 20.07 0.27 -9.25
N LYS A 328 18.79 0.65 -9.44
CA LYS A 328 18.33 1.20 -10.72
C LYS A 328 19.16 2.37 -11.19
N TYR A 329 19.32 3.38 -10.35
CA TYR A 329 20.06 4.60 -10.72
C TYR A 329 21.57 4.47 -10.60
N ARG A 330 22.07 3.46 -9.88
CA ARG A 330 23.49 3.13 -9.82
C ARG A 330 23.97 2.35 -11.05
N SER A 331 23.17 1.39 -11.53
CA SER A 331 23.51 0.61 -12.73
C SER A 331 23.12 1.31 -14.03
N ASP A 332 22.10 2.17 -13.98
CA ASP A 332 21.65 3.04 -15.09
C ASP A 332 21.46 2.29 -16.42
N ARG A 333 20.97 1.02 -16.36
CA ARG A 333 20.90 0.13 -17.52
C ARG A 333 19.77 0.51 -18.48
N ILE A 334 20.09 0.47 -19.79
CA ILE A 334 19.18 0.69 -20.92
C ILE A 334 18.01 -0.30 -20.91
N ARG A 335 16.81 0.17 -21.27
CA ARG A 335 15.60 -0.64 -21.41
C ARG A 335 15.60 -1.49 -22.68
N PRO A 336 14.90 -2.66 -22.70
CA PRO A 336 14.77 -3.51 -23.89
C PRO A 336 14.26 -2.74 -25.09
N GLU A 337 13.17 -1.97 -24.96
CA GLU A 337 12.60 -1.17 -26.05
C GLU A 337 13.66 -0.28 -26.71
N THR A 338 14.40 0.48 -25.90
CA THR A 338 15.43 1.39 -26.38
C THR A 338 16.57 0.64 -27.08
N ALA A 339 17.05 -0.45 -26.46
CA ALA A 339 18.16 -1.22 -26.99
C ALA A 339 17.80 -1.98 -28.26
N ILE A 340 16.62 -2.62 -28.29
CA ILE A 340 16.16 -3.39 -29.46
C ILE A 340 15.89 -2.44 -30.65
N ARG A 341 15.20 -1.32 -30.43
CA ARG A 341 14.99 -0.32 -31.49
C ARG A 341 16.28 0.20 -32.09
N LYS A 342 17.30 0.36 -31.26
CA LYS A 342 18.57 0.94 -31.72
C LYS A 342 19.49 -0.07 -32.40
N TYR A 343 19.46 -1.34 -31.99
CA TYR A 343 20.48 -2.32 -32.38
C TYR A 343 19.96 -3.55 -33.13
N ILE A 344 18.64 -3.79 -33.14
CA ILE A 344 18.03 -4.97 -33.80
C ILE A 344 16.94 -4.56 -34.80
N ASP A 345 15.86 -3.93 -34.32
CA ASP A 345 14.70 -3.57 -35.14
C ASP A 345 14.12 -2.22 -34.71
N PRO A 346 14.25 -1.17 -35.53
CA PRO A 346 13.74 0.18 -35.21
C PRO A 346 12.23 0.26 -35.01
N ASN A 347 11.46 -0.74 -35.48
CA ASN A 347 10.02 -0.79 -35.37
C ASN A 347 9.52 -1.60 -34.16
N TYR A 348 10.44 -2.16 -33.35
CA TYR A 348 10.07 -2.94 -32.18
C TYR A 348 9.18 -2.15 -31.25
N GLN A 349 8.11 -2.78 -30.76
CA GLN A 349 7.23 -2.25 -29.72
C GLN A 349 7.02 -3.31 -28.63
N PRO A 350 7.31 -3.00 -27.37
CA PRO A 350 6.99 -3.89 -26.27
C PRO A 350 5.46 -4.00 -26.10
N MET A 351 4.99 -5.08 -25.50
CA MET A 351 3.55 -5.24 -25.18
C MET A 351 3.09 -4.22 -24.13
N LEU A 352 3.93 -3.94 -23.14
CA LEU A 352 3.64 -2.99 -22.07
C LEU A 352 4.46 -1.71 -22.28
N GLN A 353 3.90 -0.59 -21.82
CA GLN A 353 4.61 0.68 -21.84
C GLN A 353 5.85 0.64 -20.96
N THR A 354 6.99 1.05 -21.52
CA THR A 354 8.26 1.15 -20.80
C THR A 354 8.20 2.22 -19.71
N PRO A 355 8.41 1.86 -18.42
CA PRO A 355 8.37 2.83 -17.34
C PRO A 355 9.55 3.80 -17.35
N PRO A 356 9.39 5.05 -16.83
CA PRO A 356 10.37 6.13 -16.94
C PRO A 356 11.48 6.06 -15.85
N PHE A 357 12.21 4.95 -15.79
CA PHE A 357 13.36 4.73 -14.91
C PHE A 357 14.25 3.59 -15.43
N PRO A 358 15.53 3.52 -14.99
CA PRO A 358 16.48 2.49 -15.45
C PRO A 358 15.95 1.07 -15.28
N GLU A 359 16.48 0.18 -16.12
CA GLU A 359 15.91 -1.15 -16.25
C GLU A 359 16.22 -2.06 -15.04
N TYR A 360 17.48 -2.13 -14.60
CA TYR A 360 17.96 -3.10 -13.60
C TYR A 360 17.92 -2.54 -12.18
N LEU A 361 17.30 -3.22 -11.22
CA LEU A 361 16.55 -4.46 -11.19
C LEU A 361 15.10 -4.29 -11.63
N SER A 362 14.38 -5.43 -11.82
CA SER A 362 12.93 -5.39 -11.95
C SER A 362 12.27 -5.03 -10.63
N GLY A 363 11.57 -3.86 -10.61
CA GLY A 363 10.84 -3.40 -9.44
C GLY A 363 9.72 -4.35 -9.03
N HIS A 364 8.94 -4.84 -9.99
CA HIS A 364 7.90 -5.85 -9.75
C HIS A 364 8.47 -7.10 -9.08
N SER A 365 9.62 -7.62 -9.56
CA SER A 365 10.23 -8.81 -8.99
C SER A 365 10.69 -8.58 -7.55
N THR A 366 11.33 -7.44 -7.25
CA THR A 366 11.76 -7.11 -5.89
C THR A 366 10.57 -6.98 -4.95
N ILE A 367 9.57 -6.18 -5.32
CA ILE A 367 8.43 -5.87 -4.44
C ILE A 367 7.52 -7.08 -4.26
N SER A 368 7.20 -7.79 -5.34
CA SER A 368 6.35 -8.97 -5.26
C SER A 368 6.99 -10.06 -4.40
N THR A 369 8.30 -10.29 -4.59
CA THR A 369 9.00 -11.30 -3.78
C THR A 369 9.12 -10.88 -2.32
N THR A 370 9.37 -9.59 -2.04
CA THR A 370 9.38 -9.08 -0.66
C THR A 370 8.05 -9.32 0.03
N SER A 371 6.95 -8.94 -0.60
CA SER A 371 5.59 -9.11 -0.05
C SER A 371 5.23 -10.58 0.10
N ALA A 372 5.51 -11.40 -0.92
CA ALA A 372 5.21 -12.83 -0.91
C ALA A 372 5.95 -13.58 0.21
N VAL A 373 7.22 -13.29 0.46
CA VAL A 373 8.00 -13.92 1.54
C VAL A 373 7.46 -13.50 2.90
N ILE A 374 7.11 -12.22 3.10
CA ILE A 374 6.50 -11.76 4.35
C ILE A 374 5.15 -12.46 4.57
N LEU A 375 4.28 -12.51 3.57
CA LEU A 375 3.00 -13.20 3.68
C LEU A 375 3.16 -14.71 3.91
N THR A 376 4.13 -15.35 3.23
CA THR A 376 4.44 -16.77 3.42
C THR A 376 4.86 -17.06 4.87
N TYR A 377 5.58 -16.17 5.51
CA TYR A 377 5.95 -16.31 6.92
C TYR A 377 4.73 -16.39 7.85
N PHE A 378 3.65 -15.64 7.56
CA PHE A 378 2.44 -15.65 8.40
C PHE A 378 1.43 -16.73 8.02
N PHE A 379 1.27 -17.03 6.73
CA PHE A 379 0.21 -17.90 6.24
C PHE A 379 0.68 -19.29 5.77
N GLY A 380 2.01 -19.50 5.70
CA GLY A 380 2.60 -20.75 5.23
C GLY A 380 2.83 -20.81 3.72
N GLU A 381 3.59 -21.84 3.29
CA GLU A 381 4.09 -21.96 1.92
C GLU A 381 3.02 -22.37 0.89
N THR A 382 1.91 -22.96 1.33
CA THR A 382 0.88 -23.53 0.44
C THR A 382 -0.47 -22.81 0.58
N TYR A 383 -0.45 -21.52 0.85
CA TYR A 383 -1.65 -20.72 1.01
C TYR A 383 -2.32 -20.43 -0.33
N ARG A 384 -3.50 -21.05 -0.56
CA ARG A 384 -4.29 -20.89 -1.78
C ARG A 384 -5.25 -19.73 -1.66
N TYR A 385 -5.32 -18.88 -2.67
CA TYR A 385 -6.27 -17.75 -2.72
C TYR A 385 -6.61 -17.38 -4.15
N THR A 386 -7.68 -16.63 -4.30
CA THR A 386 -8.03 -15.95 -5.56
C THR A 386 -7.78 -14.46 -5.38
N ASP A 387 -6.95 -13.93 -6.26
CA ASP A 387 -6.65 -12.51 -6.35
C ASP A 387 -7.73 -11.82 -7.17
N THR A 388 -8.50 -10.96 -6.54
CA THR A 388 -9.59 -10.17 -7.11
C THR A 388 -9.27 -8.67 -7.15
N VAL A 389 -8.04 -8.29 -6.82
CA VAL A 389 -7.64 -6.89 -6.65
C VAL A 389 -7.87 -6.07 -7.92
N GLU A 390 -7.64 -6.68 -9.09
CA GLU A 390 -7.74 -6.01 -10.38
C GLU A 390 -9.17 -6.00 -10.96
N GLU A 391 -10.13 -6.68 -10.34
CA GLU A 391 -11.52 -6.73 -10.86
C GLU A 391 -12.16 -5.34 -10.97
N GLN A 392 -11.93 -4.47 -10.00
CA GLN A 392 -12.44 -3.09 -10.01
C GLN A 392 -11.83 -2.21 -11.13
N TYR A 393 -10.69 -2.62 -11.69
CA TYR A 393 -10.03 -1.96 -12.82
C TYR A 393 -10.34 -2.60 -14.17
N GLY A 394 -11.28 -3.57 -14.19
CA GLY A 394 -11.76 -4.22 -15.42
C GLY A 394 -10.91 -5.40 -15.88
N LEU A 395 -9.95 -5.84 -15.09
CA LEU A 395 -9.20 -7.08 -15.29
C LEU A 395 -9.88 -8.21 -14.49
N GLY A 396 -9.74 -9.44 -14.94
CA GLY A 396 -10.31 -10.60 -14.24
C GLY A 396 -9.57 -10.93 -12.96
N SER A 397 -10.04 -11.98 -12.28
CA SER A 397 -9.33 -12.57 -11.13
C SER A 397 -8.37 -13.68 -11.56
N ARG A 398 -7.36 -13.96 -10.72
CA ARG A 398 -6.41 -15.07 -10.91
C ARG A 398 -6.26 -15.87 -9.61
N SER A 399 -6.14 -17.19 -9.73
CA SER A 399 -6.02 -18.08 -8.56
C SER A 399 -4.60 -18.59 -8.43
N TYR A 400 -4.06 -18.54 -7.21
CA TYR A 400 -2.71 -18.92 -6.89
C TYR A 400 -2.66 -20.04 -5.84
N THR A 401 -1.64 -20.88 -5.93
CA THR A 401 -1.38 -21.96 -4.97
C THR A 401 -0.55 -21.52 -3.78
N SER A 402 0.11 -20.35 -3.90
CA SER A 402 0.91 -19.70 -2.86
C SER A 402 1.20 -18.25 -3.23
N PHE A 403 1.64 -17.44 -2.27
CA PHE A 403 2.12 -16.08 -2.54
C PHE A 403 3.37 -16.08 -3.42
N MET A 404 4.25 -17.08 -3.25
CA MET A 404 5.43 -17.21 -4.10
C MET A 404 5.06 -17.49 -5.55
N HIS A 405 4.04 -18.31 -5.83
CA HIS A 405 3.52 -18.53 -7.18
C HIS A 405 3.05 -17.22 -7.84
N ALA A 406 2.29 -16.39 -7.10
CA ALA A 406 1.88 -15.07 -7.58
C ALA A 406 3.09 -14.14 -7.84
N SER A 407 4.08 -14.16 -6.96
CA SER A 407 5.31 -13.37 -7.11
C SER A 407 6.14 -13.79 -8.33
N GLU A 408 6.22 -15.09 -8.61
CA GLU A 408 6.90 -15.63 -9.80
C GLU A 408 6.17 -15.19 -11.08
N GLU A 409 4.84 -15.25 -11.07
CA GLU A 409 4.02 -14.77 -12.20
C GLU A 409 4.17 -13.27 -12.40
N ALA A 410 4.11 -12.46 -11.33
CA ALA A 410 4.36 -11.03 -11.39
C ALA A 410 5.76 -10.68 -11.91
N SER A 411 6.75 -11.50 -11.58
CA SER A 411 8.12 -11.32 -12.03
C SER A 411 8.28 -11.62 -13.51
N ILE A 412 7.82 -12.78 -13.98
CA ILE A 412 7.95 -13.18 -15.39
C ILE A 412 7.08 -12.32 -16.34
N SER A 413 5.99 -11.74 -15.82
CA SER A 413 5.14 -10.83 -16.58
C SER A 413 5.91 -9.68 -17.22
N ARG A 414 7.04 -9.29 -16.62
CA ARG A 414 7.87 -8.17 -17.10
C ARG A 414 8.71 -8.54 -18.33
N LEU A 415 9.12 -9.82 -18.44
CA LEU A 415 9.69 -10.36 -19.67
C LEU A 415 8.63 -10.42 -20.77
N TYR A 416 7.46 -10.96 -20.43
CA TYR A 416 6.32 -11.03 -21.36
C TYR A 416 5.90 -9.62 -21.83
N GLY A 417 5.92 -8.64 -20.95
CA GLY A 417 5.67 -7.25 -21.30
C GLY A 417 6.71 -6.60 -22.21
N GLY A 418 7.88 -7.22 -22.38
CA GLY A 418 8.97 -6.70 -23.21
C GLY A 418 9.73 -5.53 -22.60
N ILE A 419 9.67 -5.34 -21.28
CA ILE A 419 10.23 -4.16 -20.58
C ILE A 419 11.36 -4.47 -19.60
N HIS A 420 11.65 -5.75 -19.36
CA HIS A 420 12.78 -6.22 -18.55
C HIS A 420 13.49 -7.41 -19.19
N TYR A 421 14.80 -7.51 -18.91
CA TYR A 421 15.60 -8.70 -19.23
C TYR A 421 15.53 -9.72 -18.10
N MET A 422 15.77 -11.00 -18.41
CA MET A 422 15.63 -12.09 -17.44
C MET A 422 16.55 -11.97 -16.23
N ASP A 423 17.78 -11.47 -16.41
CA ASP A 423 18.71 -11.26 -15.28
C ASP A 423 18.22 -10.22 -14.28
N ALA A 424 17.56 -9.13 -14.73
CA ALA A 424 16.94 -8.16 -13.83
C ALA A 424 15.79 -8.76 -13.03
N ILE A 425 15.01 -9.64 -13.64
CA ILE A 425 13.92 -10.36 -13.00
C ILE A 425 14.45 -11.26 -11.89
N THR A 426 15.39 -12.13 -12.21
CA THR A 426 15.98 -13.09 -11.25
C THR A 426 16.68 -12.37 -10.10
N ARG A 427 17.48 -11.33 -10.39
CA ARG A 427 18.17 -10.57 -9.34
C ARG A 427 17.23 -9.72 -8.50
N GLY A 428 16.12 -9.25 -9.08
CA GLY A 428 15.06 -8.59 -8.33
C GLY A 428 14.41 -9.53 -7.31
N GLN A 429 14.10 -10.76 -7.70
CA GLN A 429 13.62 -11.80 -6.79
C GLN A 429 14.61 -12.11 -5.67
N ASP A 430 15.92 -12.26 -6.01
CA ASP A 430 16.96 -12.49 -5.02
C ASP A 430 17.08 -11.35 -4.00
N GLN A 431 16.99 -10.09 -4.45
CA GLN A 431 17.00 -8.92 -3.58
C GLN A 431 15.74 -8.88 -2.69
N GLY A 432 14.57 -9.13 -3.27
CA GLY A 432 13.31 -9.15 -2.52
C GLY A 432 13.30 -10.19 -1.41
N LYS A 433 13.81 -11.40 -1.66
CA LYS A 433 13.98 -12.44 -0.63
C LYS A 433 14.88 -11.98 0.52
N LYS A 434 16.00 -11.31 0.21
CA LYS A 434 16.94 -10.82 1.24
C LYS A 434 16.32 -9.71 2.08
N VAL A 435 15.62 -8.76 1.46
CA VAL A 435 14.90 -7.69 2.17
C VAL A 435 13.85 -8.27 3.11
N ALA A 436 12.99 -9.17 2.61
CA ALA A 436 11.94 -9.78 3.43
C ALA A 436 12.51 -10.59 4.61
N ASN A 437 13.51 -11.44 4.37
CA ASN A 437 14.13 -12.24 5.43
C ASN A 437 14.77 -11.34 6.49
N TRP A 438 15.42 -10.24 6.11
CA TRP A 438 15.96 -9.25 7.03
C TRP A 438 14.87 -8.66 7.93
N ILE A 439 13.75 -8.26 7.36
CA ILE A 439 12.60 -7.73 8.10
C ILE A 439 12.08 -8.76 9.10
N ILE A 440 11.85 -10.00 8.65
CA ILE A 440 11.31 -11.10 9.46
C ILE A 440 12.27 -11.45 10.61
N GLU A 441 13.55 -11.56 10.35
CA GLU A 441 14.56 -11.88 11.37
C GLU A 441 14.66 -10.78 12.45
N ASN A 442 14.69 -9.50 12.03
CA ASN A 442 14.70 -8.38 12.96
C ASN A 442 13.40 -8.29 13.76
N TYR A 443 12.26 -8.56 13.13
CA TYR A 443 10.97 -8.59 13.80
C TYR A 443 10.91 -9.69 14.86
N LYS A 444 11.35 -10.92 14.55
CA LYS A 444 11.46 -12.02 15.53
C LYS A 444 12.36 -11.65 16.72
N LYS A 445 13.49 -11.03 16.44
CA LYS A 445 14.40 -10.56 17.48
C LYS A 445 13.74 -9.48 18.35
N HIS A 446 13.02 -8.56 17.75
CA HIS A 446 12.29 -7.51 18.47
C HIS A 446 11.26 -8.11 19.44
N LEU A 447 10.44 -9.08 18.97
CA LEU A 447 9.48 -9.77 19.82
C LEU A 447 10.17 -10.48 21.02
N SER A 448 11.25 -11.21 20.76
CA SER A 448 11.98 -11.92 21.84
C SER A 448 12.58 -11.00 22.90
N LEU A 449 12.85 -9.74 22.57
CA LEU A 449 13.29 -8.73 23.53
C LEU A 449 12.12 -8.13 24.31
N SER A 450 10.97 -7.96 23.67
CA SER A 450 9.75 -7.43 24.31
C SER A 450 9.16 -8.39 25.34
N ASP A 451 9.32 -9.70 25.15
CA ASP A 451 8.86 -10.73 26.10
C ASP A 451 9.68 -10.78 27.41
N GLN A 452 10.79 -10.03 27.49
CA GLN A 452 11.67 -10.01 28.68
C GLN A 452 11.36 -8.83 29.64
N TYR A 453 10.45 -7.95 29.27
CA TYR A 453 10.02 -6.78 30.04
C TYR A 453 8.51 -6.79 30.31
#